data_a2f44b016c8e02c06dac65002eac6a33
#
_entry.id   a2f44b016c8e02c06dac65002eac6a33
#
_cell.length_a   1.000
_cell.length_b   1.000
_cell.length_c   1.000
_cell.angle_alpha   90.00
_cell.angle_beta   90.00
_cell.angle_gamma   90.00
#
_symmetry.space_group_name_H-M   'P 1'
#
loop_
_entity.id
_entity.type
_entity.pdbx_description
1 polymer ?
#
loop_
_entity_poly.entity_id
_entity_poly.type
_entity_poly.pdbx_seq_one_letter_code
_entity_poly.pdbx_strand_id
1 'polypeptide(L)'
;MSDSNPFKLKIRKLIHKVSTKDGILGDYDYKYLFTPQLPFMKKNKVTQPFFGLDSSMPIVLGFILGLQHSLAMLAGIITPPLIVSSSAYFTTDQQQYLVTASLIVSGFLSMIQITRFHIYKTPYYLGSDGTYLPCPDGYGAILGTSCVCGLLEVFISFIPPKFLKKLFPQTVTGTVVLLMGISLIKAGFEDWIGGSGCIGGTCPSEGAPHALPYGSAQFIGLGFLVYITIVIFEKWGAPIMKSCSVILGLLVGCIVAGACGYFDKTSIDAAPAASFVWTTTFKLTVYGPAVLPMLIVYVVLVMETIGDLTATAEVSRLETEGPLYESRIQGGVLGDGFNSIIAGLCTITPMSTFAQNNGVISITKCANRTAGYWCCCILIIMGIFTKFAASLVAIPKPVLGGMTSFLFTSVAVSGLKIISNSPFTRRDRFVLTASLLPGLGCILVPDWFENVFTYSGNNHALIGFLDAITVIMESSYALGGIIATILNLFLPQVLDFEEEEEEDKIQSDLDELALDDYVHQYDDEDKLPGKKGSKTLETTYEASQIGSDSRNLSS
;
A
#
# COMPACT_ATOMS: atom_id res chain seq x y z
N MET A 1 -47.88 10.29 -17.15
CA MET A 1 -47.38 8.94 -16.83
C MET A 1 -45.89 8.92 -17.13
N SER A 2 -45.06 9.07 -16.11
CA SER A 2 -43.61 9.15 -16.27
C SER A 2 -43.02 7.73 -16.38
N ASP A 3 -42.40 7.48 -17.48
CA ASP A 3 -41.67 6.23 -17.80
C ASP A 3 -40.41 6.11 -16.89
N SER A 4 -40.60 5.73 -15.62
CA SER A 4 -39.55 5.61 -14.62
C SER A 4 -38.91 4.22 -14.60
N ASN A 5 -38.55 3.70 -15.79
CA ASN A 5 -37.75 2.48 -15.81
C ASN A 5 -36.29 2.87 -15.51
N PRO A 6 -35.72 2.49 -14.33
CA PRO A 6 -34.38 2.87 -13.89
C PRO A 6 -33.29 2.43 -14.89
N PHE A 7 -33.54 1.37 -15.65
CA PHE A 7 -32.64 0.88 -16.69
C PHE A 7 -32.57 1.83 -17.89
N LYS A 8 -33.74 2.31 -18.38
CA LYS A 8 -33.79 3.31 -19.46
C LYS A 8 -33.11 4.63 -19.08
N LEU A 9 -33.26 5.05 -17.82
CA LEU A 9 -32.59 6.25 -17.30
C LEU A 9 -31.06 6.09 -17.27
N LYS A 10 -30.55 4.92 -16.86
CA LYS A 10 -29.12 4.61 -16.88
C LYS A 10 -28.57 4.60 -18.31
N ILE A 11 -29.28 3.99 -19.25
CA ILE A 11 -28.87 3.98 -20.68
C ILE A 11 -28.86 5.42 -21.25
N ARG A 12 -29.88 6.22 -20.99
CA ARG A 12 -29.90 7.63 -21.42
C ARG A 12 -28.72 8.43 -20.86
N LYS A 13 -28.40 8.26 -19.59
CA LYS A 13 -27.22 8.88 -18.97
C LYS A 13 -25.93 8.42 -19.63
N LEU A 14 -25.80 7.13 -19.96
CA LEU A 14 -24.64 6.57 -20.64
C LEU A 14 -24.50 7.15 -22.07
N ILE A 15 -25.58 7.16 -22.83
CA ILE A 15 -25.61 7.73 -24.20
C ILE A 15 -25.24 9.22 -24.15
N HIS A 16 -25.83 9.98 -23.23
CA HIS A 16 -25.50 11.40 -23.05
C HIS A 16 -24.01 11.58 -22.74
N LYS A 17 -23.45 10.73 -21.85
CA LYS A 17 -22.04 10.79 -21.47
C LYS A 17 -21.09 10.49 -22.63
N VAL A 18 -21.48 9.60 -23.53
CA VAL A 18 -20.67 9.22 -24.71
C VAL A 18 -20.88 10.19 -25.89
N SER A 19 -22.05 10.86 -25.98
CA SER A 19 -22.42 11.69 -27.14
C SER A 19 -22.12 13.17 -26.95
N THR A 20 -21.86 13.64 -25.73
CA THR A 20 -21.63 15.07 -25.46
C THR A 20 -20.16 15.36 -25.20
N LYS A 21 -19.70 16.55 -25.61
CA LYS A 21 -18.34 17.02 -25.35
C LYS A 21 -18.05 17.08 -23.83
N ASP A 22 -19.02 17.49 -23.05
CA ASP A 22 -18.91 17.58 -21.58
C ASP A 22 -18.85 16.19 -20.93
N GLY A 23 -19.53 15.19 -21.49
CA GLY A 23 -19.44 13.81 -21.02
C GLY A 23 -18.12 13.13 -21.38
N ILE A 24 -17.51 13.51 -22.52
CA ILE A 24 -16.25 12.94 -23.01
C ILE A 24 -15.05 13.67 -22.39
N LEU A 25 -14.95 14.97 -22.55
CA LEU A 25 -13.81 15.79 -22.11
C LEU A 25 -14.06 16.53 -20.79
N GLY A 26 -15.31 16.99 -20.55
CA GLY A 26 -15.65 17.79 -19.39
C GLY A 26 -14.96 19.16 -19.37
N ASP A 27 -15.12 19.86 -18.24
CA ASP A 27 -14.45 21.12 -17.94
C ASP A 27 -13.27 20.87 -16.99
N TYR A 28 -12.20 20.26 -17.51
CA TYR A 28 -10.99 19.94 -16.75
C TYR A 28 -9.76 20.51 -17.45
N ASP A 29 -8.85 21.10 -16.68
CA ASP A 29 -7.59 21.62 -17.23
C ASP A 29 -6.56 20.52 -17.45
N TYR A 30 -6.66 19.85 -18.60
CA TYR A 30 -5.69 18.82 -19.01
C TYR A 30 -4.27 19.38 -19.16
N LYS A 31 -4.13 20.67 -19.50
CA LYS A 31 -2.80 21.28 -19.61
C LYS A 31 -2.05 21.25 -18.27
N TYR A 32 -2.76 21.49 -17.17
CA TYR A 32 -2.17 21.38 -15.83
C TYR A 32 -1.61 19.96 -15.56
N LEU A 33 -2.35 18.92 -15.99
CA LEU A 33 -1.96 17.52 -15.74
C LEU A 33 -0.64 17.15 -16.44
N PHE A 34 -0.39 17.71 -17.63
CA PHE A 34 0.77 17.39 -18.46
C PHE A 34 1.90 18.45 -18.44
N THR A 35 1.72 19.58 -17.76
CA THR A 35 2.74 20.63 -17.72
C THR A 35 3.74 20.41 -16.59
N PRO A 36 5.06 20.25 -16.88
CA PRO A 36 6.11 20.14 -15.86
C PRO A 36 6.24 21.40 -15.02
N GLN A 37 6.67 21.25 -13.77
CA GLN A 37 6.87 22.36 -12.83
C GLN A 37 8.35 22.74 -12.73
N LEU A 38 8.92 23.28 -13.79
CA LEU A 38 10.33 23.70 -13.81
C LEU A 38 10.56 24.98 -12.97
N PRO A 39 11.75 25.17 -12.38
CA PRO A 39 12.01 26.27 -11.45
C PRO A 39 11.88 27.67 -12.08
N PHE A 40 11.98 27.78 -13.41
CA PHE A 40 11.83 29.01 -14.16
C PHE A 40 10.43 29.21 -14.75
N MET A 41 9.50 28.26 -14.58
CA MET A 41 8.11 28.40 -15.01
C MET A 41 7.24 28.99 -13.90
N LYS A 42 6.28 29.88 -14.28
CA LYS A 42 5.30 30.40 -13.33
C LYS A 42 4.45 29.23 -12.81
N LYS A 43 4.39 29.06 -11.48
CA LYS A 43 3.53 28.07 -10.84
C LYS A 43 2.07 28.35 -11.20
N ASN A 44 1.43 27.37 -11.81
CA ASN A 44 0.00 27.46 -12.11
C ASN A 44 -0.78 27.30 -10.79
N LYS A 45 -1.50 28.36 -10.37
CA LYS A 45 -2.27 28.41 -9.10
C LYS A 45 -3.71 27.87 -9.25
N VAL A 46 -4.03 27.22 -10.36
CA VAL A 46 -5.38 26.69 -10.60
C VAL A 46 -5.65 25.54 -9.63
N THR A 47 -6.63 25.71 -8.75
CA THR A 47 -7.10 24.63 -7.86
C THR A 47 -8.01 23.72 -8.66
N GLN A 48 -7.58 22.48 -8.85
CA GLN A 48 -8.39 21.47 -9.55
C GLN A 48 -9.61 21.06 -8.70
N PRO A 49 -10.77 20.78 -9.33
CA PRO A 49 -11.94 20.27 -8.62
C PRO A 49 -11.63 18.90 -8.03
N PHE A 50 -12.20 18.60 -6.87
CA PHE A 50 -12.11 17.30 -6.24
C PHE A 50 -13.21 16.37 -6.75
N PHE A 51 -12.83 15.23 -7.32
CA PHE A 51 -13.76 14.18 -7.76
C PHE A 51 -13.95 13.15 -6.65
N GLY A 52 -15.09 13.22 -5.96
CA GLY A 52 -15.47 12.22 -4.94
C GLY A 52 -15.89 10.88 -5.54
N LEU A 53 -16.15 9.89 -4.68
CA LEU A 53 -16.37 8.46 -5.02
C LEU A 53 -17.38 8.23 -6.16
N ASP A 54 -18.52 8.88 -6.12
CA ASP A 54 -19.65 8.66 -7.02
C ASP A 54 -19.96 9.91 -7.89
N SER A 55 -19.04 10.89 -7.94
CA SER A 55 -19.21 12.07 -8.78
C SER A 55 -19.17 11.71 -10.27
N SER A 56 -19.88 12.48 -11.11
CA SER A 56 -19.82 12.31 -12.55
C SER A 56 -18.45 12.74 -13.06
N MET A 57 -17.73 11.82 -13.71
CA MET A 57 -16.40 12.07 -14.26
C MET A 57 -16.43 11.94 -15.79
N PRO A 58 -15.75 12.84 -16.54
CA PRO A 58 -15.56 12.70 -17.99
C PRO A 58 -14.83 11.42 -18.34
N ILE A 59 -15.15 10.82 -19.50
CA ILE A 59 -14.59 9.52 -19.90
C ILE A 59 -13.08 9.59 -20.09
N VAL A 60 -12.61 10.62 -20.81
CA VAL A 60 -11.17 10.79 -21.10
C VAL A 60 -10.38 11.02 -19.81
N LEU A 61 -10.90 11.84 -18.91
CA LEU A 61 -10.26 12.06 -17.60
C LEU A 61 -10.21 10.77 -16.81
N GLY A 62 -11.32 10.01 -16.76
CA GLY A 62 -11.38 8.71 -16.08
C GLY A 62 -10.35 7.71 -16.64
N PHE A 63 -10.19 7.66 -17.96
CA PHE A 63 -9.17 6.81 -18.61
C PHE A 63 -7.74 7.24 -18.25
N ILE A 64 -7.42 8.55 -18.35
CA ILE A 64 -6.08 9.07 -18.05
C ILE A 64 -5.72 8.82 -16.58
N LEU A 65 -6.63 9.11 -15.66
CA LEU A 65 -6.39 8.88 -14.24
C LEU A 65 -6.36 7.38 -13.90
N GLY A 66 -7.18 6.56 -14.56
CA GLY A 66 -7.11 5.11 -14.43
C GLY A 66 -5.78 4.54 -14.93
N LEU A 67 -5.27 5.04 -16.06
CA LEU A 67 -3.93 4.70 -16.55
C LEU A 67 -2.85 5.11 -15.54
N GLN A 68 -2.97 6.30 -14.94
CA GLN A 68 -2.04 6.79 -13.93
C GLN A 68 -2.02 5.89 -12.69
N HIS A 69 -3.19 5.45 -12.20
CA HIS A 69 -3.30 4.50 -11.11
C HIS A 69 -2.70 3.14 -11.48
N SER A 70 -2.98 2.62 -12.68
CA SER A 70 -2.42 1.33 -13.12
C SER A 70 -0.90 1.37 -13.25
N LEU A 71 -0.33 2.46 -13.77
CA LEU A 71 1.12 2.63 -13.84
C LEU A 71 1.75 2.77 -12.45
N ALA A 72 1.10 3.47 -11.51
CA ALA A 72 1.59 3.56 -10.14
C ALA A 72 1.60 2.19 -9.44
N MET A 73 0.58 1.36 -9.67
CA MET A 73 0.49 -0.01 -9.11
C MET A 73 1.44 -0.99 -9.80
N LEU A 74 1.78 -0.77 -11.08
CA LEU A 74 2.52 -1.72 -11.89
C LEU A 74 3.80 -2.19 -11.20
N ALA A 75 4.58 -1.27 -10.65
CA ALA A 75 5.82 -1.59 -9.96
C ALA A 75 5.59 -2.51 -8.74
N GLY A 76 4.57 -2.24 -7.93
CA GLY A 76 4.20 -3.07 -6.78
C GLY A 76 3.71 -4.47 -7.17
N ILE A 77 2.97 -4.58 -8.27
CA ILE A 77 2.42 -5.86 -8.75
C ILE A 77 3.50 -6.78 -9.32
N ILE A 78 4.50 -6.21 -10.03
CA ILE A 78 5.55 -7.02 -10.69
C ILE A 78 6.67 -7.42 -9.74
N THR A 79 6.91 -6.66 -8.68
CA THR A 79 8.04 -6.90 -7.75
C THR A 79 7.93 -8.24 -7.01
N PRO A 80 6.80 -8.62 -6.36
CA PRO A 80 6.70 -9.89 -5.64
C PRO A 80 6.93 -11.12 -6.53
N PRO A 81 6.29 -11.27 -7.71
CA PRO A 81 6.54 -12.41 -8.57
C PRO A 81 7.98 -12.49 -9.07
N LEU A 82 8.65 -11.35 -9.30
CA LEU A 82 10.06 -11.35 -9.71
C LEU A 82 11.00 -11.78 -8.58
N ILE A 83 10.74 -11.35 -7.34
CA ILE A 83 11.52 -11.77 -6.17
C ILE A 83 11.33 -13.27 -5.92
N VAL A 84 10.08 -13.73 -5.86
CA VAL A 84 9.75 -15.13 -5.65
C VAL A 84 10.35 -16.01 -6.74
N SER A 85 10.22 -15.61 -8.00
CA SER A 85 10.77 -16.40 -9.12
C SER A 85 12.29 -16.47 -9.11
N SER A 86 12.96 -15.41 -8.66
CA SER A 86 14.41 -15.38 -8.48
C SER A 86 14.84 -16.30 -7.35
N SER A 87 14.19 -16.22 -6.19
CA SER A 87 14.50 -17.05 -5.01
C SER A 87 14.16 -18.54 -5.21
N ALA A 88 13.13 -18.85 -6.00
CA ALA A 88 12.70 -20.21 -6.30
C ALA A 88 13.36 -20.81 -7.55
N TYR A 89 14.30 -20.11 -8.18
CA TYR A 89 15.02 -20.53 -9.40
C TYR A 89 14.08 -20.92 -10.55
N PHE A 90 12.96 -20.22 -10.72
CA PHE A 90 11.99 -20.49 -11.77
C PHE A 90 12.55 -20.26 -13.17
N THR A 91 12.07 -21.05 -14.13
CA THR A 91 12.37 -20.83 -15.54
C THR A 91 11.78 -19.51 -16.04
N THR A 92 12.33 -18.97 -17.13
CA THR A 92 11.86 -17.70 -17.72
C THR A 92 10.36 -17.75 -18.04
N ASP A 93 9.85 -18.89 -18.54
CA ASP A 93 8.43 -19.07 -18.83
C ASP A 93 7.56 -19.02 -17.57
N GLN A 94 8.02 -19.62 -16.48
CA GLN A 94 7.33 -19.56 -15.20
C GLN A 94 7.33 -18.14 -14.61
N GLN A 95 8.44 -17.41 -14.74
CA GLN A 95 8.54 -16.01 -14.34
C GLN A 95 7.56 -15.12 -15.12
N GLN A 96 7.51 -15.27 -16.46
CA GLN A 96 6.57 -14.56 -17.31
C GLN A 96 5.13 -14.87 -16.95
N TYR A 97 4.83 -16.15 -16.69
CA TYR A 97 3.51 -16.56 -16.25
C TYR A 97 3.10 -15.90 -14.94
N LEU A 98 3.98 -15.89 -13.92
CA LEU A 98 3.69 -15.27 -12.63
C LEU A 98 3.41 -13.77 -12.77
N VAL A 99 4.19 -13.05 -13.57
CA VAL A 99 3.95 -11.62 -13.83
C VAL A 99 2.63 -11.41 -14.56
N THR A 100 2.35 -12.22 -15.59
CA THR A 100 1.09 -12.20 -16.34
C THR A 100 -0.11 -12.45 -15.41
N ALA A 101 -0.06 -13.53 -14.64
CA ALA A 101 -1.11 -13.90 -13.71
C ALA A 101 -1.32 -12.82 -12.64
N SER A 102 -0.24 -12.25 -12.08
CA SER A 102 -0.32 -11.18 -11.08
C SER A 102 -1.02 -9.94 -11.63
N LEU A 103 -0.73 -9.52 -12.86
CA LEU A 103 -1.40 -8.37 -13.49
C LEU A 103 -2.89 -8.61 -13.72
N ILE A 104 -3.25 -9.79 -14.27
CA ILE A 104 -4.65 -10.15 -14.57
C ILE A 104 -5.45 -10.26 -13.26
N VAL A 105 -4.95 -11.04 -12.30
CA VAL A 105 -5.65 -11.33 -11.05
C VAL A 105 -5.77 -10.07 -10.20
N SER A 106 -4.71 -9.25 -10.10
CA SER A 106 -4.76 -7.95 -9.41
C SER A 106 -5.84 -7.06 -10.00
N GLY A 107 -5.95 -6.99 -11.32
CA GLY A 107 -7.00 -6.22 -11.98
C GLY A 107 -8.40 -6.74 -11.66
N PHE A 108 -8.63 -8.07 -11.71
CA PHE A 108 -9.93 -8.67 -11.38
C PHE A 108 -10.30 -8.49 -9.91
N LEU A 109 -9.38 -8.77 -8.98
CA LEU A 109 -9.65 -8.70 -7.55
C LEU A 109 -9.85 -7.26 -7.08
N SER A 110 -9.07 -6.31 -7.60
CA SER A 110 -9.30 -4.89 -7.36
C SER A 110 -10.65 -4.42 -7.90
N MET A 111 -11.10 -4.95 -9.05
CA MET A 111 -12.42 -4.66 -9.59
C MET A 111 -13.53 -5.20 -8.68
N ILE A 112 -13.38 -6.39 -8.11
CA ILE A 112 -14.29 -6.98 -7.13
C ILE A 112 -14.36 -6.09 -5.89
N GLN A 113 -13.22 -5.64 -5.36
CA GLN A 113 -13.15 -4.82 -4.15
C GLN A 113 -13.76 -3.41 -4.34
N ILE A 114 -13.59 -2.80 -5.51
CA ILE A 114 -14.23 -1.52 -5.85
C ILE A 114 -15.74 -1.66 -6.00
N THR A 115 -16.23 -2.85 -6.42
CA THR A 115 -17.63 -3.15 -6.65
C THR A 115 -18.27 -3.72 -5.38
N ARG A 116 -19.41 -3.18 -4.95
CA ARG A 116 -20.14 -3.68 -3.77
C ARG A 116 -20.90 -4.95 -4.12
N PHE A 117 -20.46 -6.11 -3.62
CA PHE A 117 -21.13 -7.40 -3.76
C PHE A 117 -21.65 -7.93 -2.40
N HIS A 118 -22.74 -8.69 -2.45
CA HIS A 118 -23.23 -9.51 -1.34
C HIS A 118 -22.92 -10.96 -1.66
N ILE A 119 -22.18 -11.66 -0.80
CA ILE A 119 -21.69 -13.02 -1.06
C ILE A 119 -22.43 -14.04 -0.19
N TYR A 120 -22.85 -15.17 -0.81
CA TYR A 120 -23.38 -16.37 -0.14
C TYR A 120 -22.32 -17.47 -0.08
N LYS A 121 -22.36 -18.30 1.01
CA LYS A 121 -21.33 -19.30 1.37
C LYS A 121 -21.43 -20.61 0.59
N THR A 122 -20.29 -21.26 0.29
CA THR A 122 -20.16 -22.68 -0.10
C THR A 122 -18.90 -23.33 0.47
N PRO A 123 -18.88 -24.68 0.80
CA PRO A 123 -17.81 -25.35 1.56
C PRO A 123 -16.81 -26.15 0.72
N TYR A 124 -15.65 -26.55 1.32
CA TYR A 124 -14.49 -27.20 0.68
C TYR A 124 -13.93 -28.43 1.39
N TYR A 125 -13.11 -29.23 0.64
CA TYR A 125 -12.43 -30.45 1.07
C TYR A 125 -10.90 -30.42 0.88
N LEU A 126 -10.18 -31.20 1.74
CA LEU A 126 -8.73 -31.24 1.90
C LEU A 126 -8.13 -32.61 1.52
N GLY A 127 -6.87 -32.67 1.03
CA GLY A 127 -6.09 -33.90 0.85
C GLY A 127 -4.62 -33.73 1.27
N SER A 128 -4.03 -34.77 1.89
CA SER A 128 -2.72 -34.79 2.53
C SER A 128 -1.72 -35.67 1.79
N ASP A 129 -0.44 -35.23 1.67
CA ASP A 129 0.78 -36.04 1.89
C ASP A 129 2.06 -35.20 1.69
N GLY A 130 3.02 -35.31 2.59
CA GLY A 130 4.22 -34.50 2.64
C GLY A 130 5.47 -35.23 2.12
N THR A 131 6.19 -34.59 1.20
CA THR A 131 7.59 -34.88 0.83
C THR A 131 8.24 -33.61 0.27
N TYR A 132 9.57 -33.43 0.52
CA TYR A 132 10.37 -32.35 -0.07
C TYR A 132 10.38 -32.45 -1.59
N LEU A 133 10.02 -31.37 -2.28
CA LEU A 133 9.81 -31.33 -3.73
C LEU A 133 10.60 -30.19 -4.39
N PRO A 134 10.98 -30.32 -5.69
CA PRO A 134 11.61 -29.25 -6.47
C PRO A 134 10.73 -27.98 -6.46
N CYS A 135 11.35 -26.82 -6.62
CA CYS A 135 10.80 -25.49 -6.39
C CYS A 135 9.35 -25.18 -6.83
N PRO A 136 8.79 -25.71 -7.95
CA PRO A 136 7.38 -25.48 -8.31
C PRO A 136 6.39 -26.05 -7.29
N ASP A 137 6.71 -27.21 -6.72
CA ASP A 137 5.85 -27.87 -5.71
C ASP A 137 5.97 -27.19 -4.35
N GLY A 138 7.16 -26.68 -3.99
CA GLY A 138 7.36 -25.84 -2.80
C GLY A 138 6.56 -24.55 -2.86
N TYR A 139 6.52 -23.89 -4.01
CA TYR A 139 5.67 -22.72 -4.22
C TYR A 139 4.19 -23.05 -4.10
N GLY A 140 3.74 -24.17 -4.69
CA GLY A 140 2.38 -24.66 -4.53
C GLY A 140 2.00 -24.96 -3.08
N ALA A 141 2.95 -25.45 -2.27
CA ALA A 141 2.77 -25.67 -0.83
C ALA A 141 2.60 -24.35 -0.06
N ILE A 142 3.37 -23.32 -0.38
CA ILE A 142 3.23 -21.99 0.20
C ILE A 142 1.88 -21.39 -0.17
N LEU A 143 1.48 -21.46 -1.44
CA LEU A 143 0.18 -20.95 -1.90
C LEU A 143 -0.99 -21.66 -1.23
N GLY A 144 -0.96 -22.99 -1.14
CA GLY A 144 -2.00 -23.76 -0.47
C GLY A 144 -2.09 -23.46 1.03
N THR A 145 -0.94 -23.33 1.70
CA THR A 145 -0.88 -22.89 3.11
C THR A 145 -1.44 -21.48 3.26
N SER A 146 -1.09 -20.57 2.37
CA SER A 146 -1.59 -19.19 2.36
C SER A 146 -3.12 -19.13 2.17
N CYS A 147 -3.70 -19.94 1.27
CA CYS A 147 -5.15 -20.01 1.10
C CYS A 147 -5.87 -20.42 2.38
N VAL A 148 -5.30 -21.36 3.14
CA VAL A 148 -5.87 -21.80 4.43
C VAL A 148 -5.69 -20.71 5.49
N CYS A 149 -4.50 -20.13 5.59
CA CYS A 149 -4.19 -19.10 6.58
C CYS A 149 -4.96 -17.79 6.30
N GLY A 150 -5.27 -17.47 5.05
CA GLY A 150 -6.10 -16.32 4.67
C GLY A 150 -7.52 -16.34 5.26
N LEU A 151 -8.01 -17.51 5.66
CA LEU A 151 -9.26 -17.61 6.44
C LEU A 151 -9.16 -16.87 7.77
N LEU A 152 -7.98 -16.76 8.38
CA LEU A 152 -7.79 -16.00 9.61
C LEU A 152 -8.17 -14.53 9.40
N GLU A 153 -7.74 -13.90 8.32
CA GLU A 153 -8.08 -12.53 7.98
C GLU A 153 -9.59 -12.36 7.78
N VAL A 154 -10.22 -13.30 7.08
CA VAL A 154 -11.69 -13.35 6.94
C VAL A 154 -12.36 -13.44 8.32
N PHE A 155 -11.87 -14.27 9.24
CA PHE A 155 -12.42 -14.37 10.60
C PHE A 155 -12.21 -13.07 11.39
N ILE A 156 -11.04 -12.47 11.31
CA ILE A 156 -10.71 -11.20 12.00
C ILE A 156 -11.65 -10.07 11.53
N SER A 157 -12.07 -10.06 10.27
CA SER A 157 -12.99 -9.05 9.74
C SER A 157 -14.34 -8.99 10.45
N PHE A 158 -14.77 -10.08 11.12
CA PHE A 158 -16.00 -10.12 11.93
C PHE A 158 -15.82 -9.56 13.35
N ILE A 159 -14.58 -9.29 13.76
CA ILE A 159 -14.30 -8.69 15.07
C ILE A 159 -14.66 -7.20 15.01
N PRO A 160 -15.33 -6.64 16.04
CA PRO A 160 -15.69 -5.23 16.05
C PRO A 160 -14.44 -4.32 15.86
N PRO A 161 -14.48 -3.33 14.97
CA PRO A 161 -13.33 -2.46 14.67
C PRO A 161 -12.78 -1.72 15.88
N LYS A 162 -13.64 -1.40 16.87
CA LYS A 162 -13.21 -0.81 18.15
C LYS A 162 -12.25 -1.71 18.91
N PHE A 163 -12.48 -3.02 18.91
CA PHE A 163 -11.57 -3.98 19.53
C PHE A 163 -10.27 -4.12 18.75
N LEU A 164 -10.36 -4.16 17.40
CA LEU A 164 -9.17 -4.21 16.54
C LEU A 164 -8.29 -2.96 16.71
N LYS A 165 -8.87 -1.76 16.79
CA LYS A 165 -8.12 -0.52 17.07
C LYS A 165 -7.43 -0.54 18.45
N LYS A 166 -8.05 -1.16 19.46
CA LYS A 166 -7.46 -1.32 20.79
C LYS A 166 -6.31 -2.33 20.78
N LEU A 167 -6.45 -3.41 20.01
CA LEU A 167 -5.42 -4.46 19.87
C LEU A 167 -4.24 -3.95 19.04
N PHE A 168 -4.52 -3.24 17.96
CA PHE A 168 -3.58 -2.74 16.95
C PHE A 168 -3.66 -1.22 16.81
N PRO A 169 -3.23 -0.45 17.82
CA PRO A 169 -3.16 1.01 17.71
C PRO A 169 -2.08 1.41 16.68
N GLN A 170 -2.07 2.67 16.31
CA GLN A 170 -1.14 3.24 15.31
C GLN A 170 0.33 2.98 15.65
N THR A 171 0.70 2.96 16.92
CA THR A 171 2.04 2.64 17.39
C THR A 171 2.45 1.20 17.00
N VAL A 172 1.54 0.23 17.15
CA VAL A 172 1.79 -1.18 16.81
C VAL A 172 1.80 -1.37 15.28
N THR A 173 0.76 -0.91 14.59
CA THR A 173 0.64 -1.05 13.13
C THR A 173 1.78 -0.35 12.39
N GLY A 174 2.13 0.87 12.82
CA GLY A 174 3.23 1.62 12.24
C GLY A 174 4.60 0.95 12.44
N THR A 175 4.83 0.33 13.61
CA THR A 175 6.07 -0.43 13.88
C THR A 175 6.22 -1.60 12.93
N VAL A 176 5.14 -2.36 12.71
CA VAL A 176 5.13 -3.52 11.81
C VAL A 176 5.41 -3.10 10.38
N VAL A 177 4.70 -2.10 9.86
CA VAL A 177 4.88 -1.58 8.49
C VAL A 177 6.29 -1.00 8.30
N LEU A 178 6.82 -0.30 9.29
CA LEU A 178 8.19 0.23 9.28
C LEU A 178 9.23 -0.90 9.16
N LEU A 179 9.14 -1.92 10.03
CA LEU A 179 10.07 -3.05 10.03
C LEU A 179 9.97 -3.87 8.74
N MET A 180 8.75 -4.07 8.21
CA MET A 180 8.52 -4.73 6.93
C MET A 180 9.23 -3.98 5.79
N GLY A 181 9.00 -2.67 5.69
CA GLY A 181 9.65 -1.84 4.67
C GLY A 181 11.18 -1.92 4.76
N ILE A 182 11.77 -1.79 5.96
CA ILE A 182 13.21 -1.86 6.16
C ILE A 182 13.77 -3.24 5.80
N SER A 183 13.10 -4.32 6.17
CA SER A 183 13.56 -5.70 5.89
C SER A 183 13.67 -5.99 4.39
N LEU A 184 12.77 -5.41 3.59
CA LEU A 184 12.76 -5.57 2.14
C LEU A 184 13.82 -4.73 1.41
N ILE A 185 14.34 -3.65 2.02
CA ILE A 185 15.38 -2.81 1.41
C ILE A 185 16.61 -3.64 1.05
N LYS A 186 16.98 -4.62 1.88
CA LYS A 186 18.13 -5.51 1.62
C LYS A 186 18.01 -6.18 0.25
N ALA A 187 16.86 -6.81 -0.04
CA ALA A 187 16.63 -7.49 -1.32
C ALA A 187 16.69 -6.52 -2.52
N GLY A 188 16.13 -5.32 -2.35
CA GLY A 188 16.23 -4.27 -3.38
C GLY A 188 17.67 -3.84 -3.65
N PHE A 189 18.49 -3.70 -2.62
CA PHE A 189 19.89 -3.33 -2.76
C PHE A 189 20.73 -4.47 -3.36
N GLU A 190 20.48 -5.72 -3.00
CA GLU A 190 21.14 -6.89 -3.61
C GLU A 190 20.88 -6.94 -5.12
N ASP A 191 19.64 -6.68 -5.55
CA ASP A 191 19.30 -6.57 -6.98
C ASP A 191 19.99 -5.34 -7.63
N TRP A 192 20.07 -4.20 -6.93
CA TRP A 192 20.77 -3.00 -7.42
C TRP A 192 22.24 -3.25 -7.73
N ILE A 193 22.91 -4.05 -6.93
CA ILE A 193 24.36 -4.31 -7.03
C ILE A 193 24.65 -5.44 -8.04
N GLY A 194 23.62 -6.11 -8.59
CA GLY A 194 23.78 -7.14 -9.61
C GLY A 194 22.78 -8.28 -9.55
N GLY A 195 22.26 -8.60 -8.36
CA GLY A 195 21.27 -9.63 -8.12
C GLY A 195 21.62 -10.51 -6.93
N SER A 196 20.60 -10.96 -6.20
CA SER A 196 20.75 -11.83 -5.01
C SER A 196 21.34 -13.22 -5.33
N GLY A 197 21.18 -13.69 -6.58
CA GLY A 197 21.71 -14.99 -7.00
C GLY A 197 23.21 -15.05 -7.34
N CYS A 198 23.90 -13.90 -7.33
CA CYS A 198 25.33 -13.83 -7.75
C CYS A 198 26.21 -13.08 -6.73
N ILE A 199 25.82 -13.07 -5.45
CA ILE A 199 26.55 -12.37 -4.38
C ILE A 199 28.00 -12.90 -4.30
N GLY A 200 28.97 -11.98 -4.43
CA GLY A 200 30.39 -12.31 -4.39
C GLY A 200 30.96 -12.97 -5.66
N GLY A 201 30.14 -13.16 -6.69
CA GLY A 201 30.52 -13.76 -7.97
C GLY A 201 30.33 -12.85 -9.17
N THR A 202 30.15 -13.44 -10.34
CA THR A 202 29.90 -12.74 -11.60
C THR A 202 28.39 -12.77 -11.92
N CYS A 203 27.82 -11.61 -12.24
CA CYS A 203 26.39 -11.44 -12.50
C CYS A 203 26.13 -11.21 -14.01
N PRO A 204 25.04 -11.75 -14.57
CA PRO A 204 24.07 -12.68 -13.96
C PRO A 204 24.60 -14.10 -13.77
N SER A 205 25.58 -14.53 -14.56
CA SER A 205 26.28 -15.81 -14.45
C SER A 205 27.60 -15.78 -15.23
N GLU A 206 28.54 -16.66 -14.92
CA GLU A 206 29.76 -16.83 -15.70
C GLU A 206 29.45 -17.24 -17.14
N GLY A 207 29.98 -16.49 -18.13
CA GLY A 207 29.74 -16.73 -19.55
C GLY A 207 28.50 -16.06 -20.15
N ALA A 208 27.71 -15.35 -19.38
CA ALA A 208 26.62 -14.54 -19.90
C ALA A 208 27.13 -13.32 -20.68
N PRO A 209 26.40 -12.83 -21.70
CA PRO A 209 26.74 -11.58 -22.36
C PRO A 209 26.82 -10.43 -21.34
N HIS A 210 27.93 -9.66 -21.38
CA HIS A 210 28.18 -8.55 -20.44
C HIS A 210 28.20 -8.94 -18.95
N ALA A 211 28.69 -10.14 -18.63
CA ALA A 211 28.90 -10.55 -17.26
C ALA A 211 29.92 -9.67 -16.55
N LEU A 212 29.56 -9.16 -15.36
CA LEU A 212 30.37 -8.27 -14.55
C LEU A 212 30.41 -8.75 -13.10
N PRO A 213 31.46 -8.43 -12.34
CA PRO A 213 31.52 -8.73 -10.91
C PRO A 213 30.36 -8.07 -10.15
N TYR A 214 29.85 -8.76 -9.13
CA TYR A 214 28.91 -8.19 -8.17
C TYR A 214 29.46 -6.89 -7.58
N GLY A 215 28.64 -5.83 -7.54
CA GLY A 215 29.08 -4.51 -7.08
C GLY A 215 29.83 -3.66 -8.12
N SER A 216 29.83 -4.06 -9.41
CA SER A 216 30.47 -3.28 -10.47
C SER A 216 29.89 -1.87 -10.59
N ALA A 217 30.72 -0.89 -10.97
CA ALA A 217 30.32 0.51 -11.13
C ALA A 217 29.18 0.69 -12.14
N GLN A 218 29.09 -0.18 -13.15
CA GLN A 218 28.04 -0.17 -14.16
C GLN A 218 26.68 -0.51 -13.55
N PHE A 219 26.61 -1.54 -12.70
CA PHE A 219 25.37 -1.93 -12.00
C PHE A 219 24.95 -0.84 -11.02
N ILE A 220 25.87 -0.35 -10.21
CA ILE A 220 25.61 0.74 -9.27
C ILE A 220 25.12 1.98 -10.02
N GLY A 221 25.76 2.34 -11.16
CA GLY A 221 25.40 3.48 -11.99
C GLY A 221 24.00 3.37 -12.60
N LEU A 222 23.59 2.18 -13.08
CA LEU A 222 22.24 1.94 -13.60
C LEU A 222 21.17 2.12 -12.54
N GLY A 223 21.37 1.57 -11.35
CA GLY A 223 20.41 1.75 -10.25
C GLY A 223 20.35 3.20 -9.77
N PHE A 224 21.48 3.91 -9.67
CA PHE A 224 21.50 5.35 -9.38
C PHE A 224 20.79 6.18 -10.44
N LEU A 225 20.91 5.83 -11.71
CA LEU A 225 20.19 6.50 -12.79
C LEU A 225 18.68 6.43 -12.57
N VAL A 226 18.15 5.23 -12.24
CA VAL A 226 16.73 5.04 -11.93
C VAL A 226 16.33 5.90 -10.74
N TYR A 227 17.06 5.81 -9.64
CA TYR A 227 16.80 6.57 -8.41
C TYR A 227 16.79 8.10 -8.66
N ILE A 228 17.82 8.64 -9.30
CA ILE A 228 17.91 10.08 -9.61
C ILE A 228 16.77 10.49 -10.54
N THR A 229 16.40 9.66 -11.51
CA THR A 229 15.29 9.92 -12.43
C THR A 229 13.96 10.02 -11.68
N ILE A 230 13.70 9.11 -10.74
CA ILE A 230 12.51 9.18 -9.87
C ILE A 230 12.49 10.51 -9.11
N VAL A 231 13.58 10.90 -8.49
CA VAL A 231 13.69 12.16 -7.73
C VAL A 231 13.46 13.38 -8.62
N ILE A 232 13.99 13.37 -9.85
CA ILE A 232 13.82 14.47 -10.83
C ILE A 232 12.34 14.60 -11.23
N PHE A 233 11.67 13.47 -11.55
CA PHE A 233 10.25 13.49 -11.91
C PHE A 233 9.35 13.89 -10.74
N GLU A 234 9.68 13.45 -9.53
CA GLU A 234 8.95 13.87 -8.33
C GLU A 234 9.06 15.37 -8.06
N LYS A 235 10.25 15.93 -8.25
CA LYS A 235 10.51 17.36 -7.99
C LYS A 235 9.95 18.29 -9.06
N TRP A 236 10.21 17.97 -10.34
CA TRP A 236 9.93 18.87 -11.47
C TRP A 236 8.91 18.32 -12.47
N GLY A 237 8.51 17.09 -12.34
CA GLY A 237 7.53 16.47 -13.23
C GLY A 237 6.15 17.14 -13.18
N ALA A 238 5.40 16.94 -14.25
CA ALA A 238 3.96 17.23 -14.28
C ALA A 238 3.22 16.37 -13.25
N PRO A 239 2.00 16.72 -12.81
CA PRO A 239 1.23 15.90 -11.87
C PRO A 239 1.13 14.43 -12.28
N ILE A 240 0.94 14.14 -13.56
CA ILE A 240 0.92 12.76 -14.08
C ILE A 240 2.30 12.08 -13.96
N MET A 241 3.39 12.81 -14.21
CA MET A 241 4.75 12.27 -14.10
C MET A 241 5.13 11.98 -12.65
N LYS A 242 4.70 12.80 -11.69
CA LYS A 242 4.92 12.59 -10.26
C LYS A 242 4.29 11.29 -9.79
N SER A 243 3.04 11.04 -10.15
CA SER A 243 2.35 9.79 -9.77
C SER A 243 2.92 8.54 -10.45
N CYS A 244 3.55 8.70 -11.62
CA CYS A 244 4.18 7.62 -12.37
C CYS A 244 5.71 7.65 -12.29
N SER A 245 6.30 8.43 -11.37
CA SER A 245 7.75 8.70 -11.30
C SER A 245 8.58 7.42 -11.23
N VAL A 246 8.11 6.42 -10.50
CA VAL A 246 8.76 5.11 -10.34
C VAL A 246 8.85 4.36 -11.68
N ILE A 247 7.74 4.27 -12.42
CA ILE A 247 7.72 3.61 -13.74
C ILE A 247 8.50 4.40 -14.79
N LEU A 248 8.46 5.73 -14.72
CA LEU A 248 9.27 6.57 -15.61
C LEU A 248 10.77 6.40 -15.33
N GLY A 249 11.16 6.28 -14.05
CA GLY A 249 12.52 5.95 -13.66
C GLY A 249 12.97 4.59 -14.21
N LEU A 250 12.11 3.58 -14.06
CA LEU A 250 12.32 2.24 -14.63
C LEU A 250 12.50 2.30 -16.15
N LEU A 251 11.64 3.03 -16.86
CA LEU A 251 11.69 3.17 -18.32
C LEU A 251 13.02 3.80 -18.78
N VAL A 252 13.45 4.88 -18.12
CA VAL A 252 14.75 5.53 -18.44
C VAL A 252 15.90 4.57 -18.16
N GLY A 253 15.88 3.84 -17.04
CA GLY A 253 16.84 2.80 -16.74
C GLY A 253 16.90 1.70 -17.80
N CYS A 254 15.74 1.22 -18.28
CA CYS A 254 15.66 0.23 -19.36
C CYS A 254 16.19 0.75 -20.70
N ILE A 255 15.92 2.01 -21.04
CA ILE A 255 16.45 2.63 -22.27
C ILE A 255 17.96 2.67 -22.25
N VAL A 256 18.55 3.11 -21.13
CA VAL A 256 20.01 3.18 -20.98
C VAL A 256 20.63 1.79 -20.92
N ALA A 257 20.03 0.85 -20.19
CA ALA A 257 20.48 -0.53 -20.15
C ALA A 257 20.43 -1.19 -21.54
N GLY A 258 19.39 -0.92 -22.31
CA GLY A 258 19.26 -1.37 -23.70
C GLY A 258 20.33 -0.77 -24.62
N ALA A 259 20.63 0.52 -24.46
CA ALA A 259 21.70 1.18 -25.22
C ALA A 259 23.09 0.63 -24.87
N CYS A 260 23.30 0.18 -23.62
CA CYS A 260 24.53 -0.47 -23.17
C CYS A 260 24.59 -1.98 -23.45
N GLY A 261 23.56 -2.57 -24.07
CA GLY A 261 23.53 -3.99 -24.42
C GLY A 261 23.15 -4.94 -23.28
N TYR A 262 22.71 -4.43 -22.12
CA TYR A 262 22.30 -5.24 -20.96
C TYR A 262 20.86 -5.78 -21.07
N PHE A 263 20.13 -5.50 -22.13
CA PHE A 263 18.75 -5.91 -22.30
C PHE A 263 18.65 -7.15 -23.20
N ASP A 264 18.20 -8.28 -22.65
CA ASP A 264 18.01 -9.52 -23.41
C ASP A 264 16.61 -9.57 -24.05
N LYS A 265 16.57 -9.63 -25.39
CA LYS A 265 15.34 -9.71 -26.17
C LYS A 265 14.84 -11.14 -26.41
N THR A 266 15.68 -12.16 -26.17
CA THR A 266 15.36 -13.57 -26.50
C THR A 266 14.10 -14.03 -25.78
N SER A 267 13.94 -13.68 -24.52
CA SER A 267 12.76 -13.98 -23.71
C SER A 267 11.47 -13.32 -24.23
N ILE A 268 11.56 -12.11 -24.81
CA ILE A 268 10.42 -11.38 -25.37
C ILE A 268 10.00 -11.99 -26.72
N ASP A 269 10.98 -12.37 -27.52
CA ASP A 269 10.72 -12.94 -28.85
C ASP A 269 10.09 -14.34 -28.74
N ALA A 270 10.51 -15.12 -27.74
CA ALA A 270 9.98 -16.46 -27.45
C ALA A 270 8.57 -16.43 -26.82
N ALA A 271 8.19 -15.33 -26.17
CA ALA A 271 6.91 -15.23 -25.48
C ALA A 271 5.71 -15.31 -26.44
N PRO A 272 4.64 -16.05 -26.07
CA PRO A 272 3.41 -16.09 -26.84
C PRO A 272 2.75 -14.69 -26.91
N ALA A 273 1.92 -14.44 -27.91
CA ALA A 273 1.27 -13.14 -28.08
C ALA A 273 0.32 -12.81 -26.92
N ALA A 274 -0.38 -13.81 -26.39
CA ALA A 274 -1.32 -13.68 -25.28
C ALA A 274 -1.29 -14.93 -24.40
N SER A 275 -1.53 -14.75 -23.11
CA SER A 275 -1.70 -15.81 -22.13
C SER A 275 -2.79 -15.43 -21.12
N PHE A 276 -3.21 -16.37 -20.30
CA PHE A 276 -4.22 -16.16 -19.28
C PHE A 276 -3.85 -16.93 -18.00
N VAL A 277 -4.62 -16.71 -16.95
CA VAL A 277 -4.46 -17.41 -15.68
C VAL A 277 -4.65 -18.92 -15.89
N TRP A 278 -3.94 -19.75 -15.11
CA TRP A 278 -3.95 -21.21 -15.16
C TRP A 278 -3.34 -21.88 -16.42
N THR A 279 -2.62 -21.15 -17.25
CA THR A 279 -1.80 -21.76 -18.31
C THR A 279 -0.62 -22.53 -17.74
N THR A 280 -0.11 -22.12 -16.57
CA THR A 280 0.79 -22.89 -15.72
C THR A 280 0.12 -23.10 -14.37
N THR A 281 0.10 -24.33 -13.87
CA THR A 281 -0.53 -24.68 -12.60
C THR A 281 0.51 -25.20 -11.63
N PHE A 282 0.34 -24.85 -10.34
CA PHE A 282 1.15 -25.36 -9.24
C PHE A 282 0.26 -26.27 -8.39
N LYS A 283 0.83 -27.38 -7.90
CA LYS A 283 0.10 -28.30 -7.03
C LYS A 283 -0.07 -27.68 -5.66
N LEU A 284 -1.28 -27.19 -5.36
CA LEU A 284 -1.59 -26.61 -4.06
C LEU A 284 -1.60 -27.70 -2.99
N THR A 285 -0.76 -27.54 -1.98
CA THR A 285 -0.69 -28.40 -0.79
C THR A 285 -0.54 -27.53 0.46
N VAL A 286 -0.77 -28.10 1.65
CA VAL A 286 -0.57 -27.38 2.91
C VAL A 286 0.70 -27.89 3.56
N TYR A 287 1.63 -26.99 3.82
CA TYR A 287 2.88 -27.30 4.51
C TYR A 287 2.77 -26.89 5.98
N GLY A 288 2.64 -27.87 6.88
CA GLY A 288 2.38 -27.65 8.30
C GLY A 288 3.33 -26.67 8.99
N PRO A 289 4.67 -26.78 8.82
CA PRO A 289 5.63 -25.84 9.43
C PRO A 289 5.44 -24.39 9.02
N ALA A 290 4.94 -24.11 7.82
CA ALA A 290 4.68 -22.74 7.35
C ALA A 290 3.36 -22.14 7.85
N VAL A 291 2.47 -22.94 8.46
CA VAL A 291 1.15 -22.44 8.91
C VAL A 291 1.29 -21.37 9.97
N LEU A 292 2.08 -21.59 11.01
CA LEU A 292 2.22 -20.65 12.11
C LEU A 292 2.86 -19.32 11.67
N PRO A 293 3.98 -19.28 10.95
CA PRO A 293 4.53 -18.06 10.38
C PRO A 293 3.52 -17.34 9.46
N MET A 294 2.82 -18.09 8.62
CA MET A 294 1.85 -17.53 7.69
C MET A 294 0.64 -16.90 8.40
N LEU A 295 0.15 -17.49 9.49
CA LEU A 295 -0.91 -16.89 10.32
C LEU A 295 -0.47 -15.53 10.89
N ILE A 296 0.78 -15.40 11.30
CA ILE A 296 1.32 -14.12 11.79
C ILE A 296 1.39 -13.10 10.66
N VAL A 297 1.82 -13.51 9.46
CA VAL A 297 1.82 -12.64 8.28
C VAL A 297 0.40 -12.12 8.01
N TYR A 298 -0.64 -12.96 8.09
CA TYR A 298 -2.02 -12.52 7.90
C TYR A 298 -2.51 -11.55 8.98
N VAL A 299 -2.07 -11.69 10.23
CA VAL A 299 -2.33 -10.67 11.26
C VAL A 299 -1.67 -9.35 10.90
N VAL A 300 -0.45 -9.38 10.36
CA VAL A 300 0.27 -8.19 9.87
C VAL A 300 -0.47 -7.55 8.70
N LEU A 301 -0.95 -8.35 7.73
CA LEU A 301 -1.74 -7.85 6.60
C LEU A 301 -3.02 -7.15 7.06
N VAL A 302 -3.74 -7.69 8.05
CA VAL A 302 -4.90 -7.01 8.66
C VAL A 302 -4.52 -5.62 9.19
N MET A 303 -3.38 -5.51 9.88
CA MET A 303 -2.91 -4.22 10.42
C MET A 303 -2.60 -3.23 9.28
N GLU A 304 -1.92 -3.68 8.23
CA GLU A 304 -1.60 -2.88 7.05
C GLU A 304 -2.89 -2.40 6.37
N THR A 305 -3.84 -3.31 6.12
CA THR A 305 -5.12 -3.01 5.48
C THR A 305 -5.93 -1.98 6.26
N ILE A 306 -5.99 -2.08 7.60
CA ILE A 306 -6.66 -1.08 8.44
C ILE A 306 -5.99 0.29 8.30
N GLY A 307 -4.66 0.34 8.31
CA GLY A 307 -3.87 1.56 8.13
C GLY A 307 -4.13 2.21 6.77
N ASP A 308 -4.08 1.44 5.70
CA ASP A 308 -4.28 1.91 4.33
C ASP A 308 -5.71 2.38 4.06
N LEU A 309 -6.70 1.67 4.58
CA LEU A 309 -8.12 2.06 4.46
C LEU A 309 -8.37 3.38 5.20
N THR A 310 -7.75 3.57 6.36
CA THR A 310 -7.84 4.83 7.12
C THR A 310 -7.21 5.97 6.32
N ALA A 311 -6.00 5.78 5.83
CA ALA A 311 -5.31 6.78 5.01
C ALA A 311 -6.08 7.08 3.71
N THR A 312 -6.66 6.05 3.07
CA THR A 312 -7.50 6.21 1.87
C THR A 312 -8.76 7.02 2.18
N ALA A 313 -9.41 6.78 3.32
CA ALA A 313 -10.59 7.54 3.75
C ALA A 313 -10.21 9.02 3.94
N GLU A 314 -9.10 9.30 4.60
CA GLU A 314 -8.59 10.66 4.84
C GLU A 314 -8.33 11.42 3.51
N VAL A 315 -7.51 10.86 2.61
CA VAL A 315 -7.18 11.52 1.33
C VAL A 315 -8.40 11.62 0.40
N SER A 316 -9.37 10.73 0.55
CA SER A 316 -10.63 10.74 -0.18
C SER A 316 -11.69 11.66 0.43
N ARG A 317 -11.37 12.36 1.53
CA ARG A 317 -12.27 13.24 2.29
C ARG A 317 -13.54 12.52 2.74
N LEU A 318 -13.38 11.31 3.23
CA LEU A 318 -14.43 10.48 3.82
C LEU A 318 -14.30 10.51 5.33
N GLU A 319 -15.38 10.11 6.01
CA GLU A 319 -15.38 9.95 7.47
C GLU A 319 -14.32 8.96 7.90
N THR A 320 -13.52 9.33 8.91
CA THR A 320 -12.48 8.50 9.53
C THR A 320 -12.91 7.95 10.89
N GLU A 321 -14.15 8.26 11.32
CA GLU A 321 -14.78 7.77 12.54
C GLU A 321 -16.27 7.49 12.31
N GLY A 322 -16.88 6.75 13.25
CA GLY A 322 -18.31 6.45 13.22
C GLY A 322 -18.68 5.17 12.46
N PRO A 323 -19.99 4.81 12.41
CA PRO A 323 -20.47 3.52 11.92
C PRO A 323 -20.15 3.25 10.45
N LEU A 324 -20.15 4.29 9.60
CA LEU A 324 -19.81 4.13 8.18
C LEU A 324 -18.32 3.81 7.99
N TYR A 325 -17.45 4.44 8.78
CA TYR A 325 -16.03 4.13 8.78
C TYR A 325 -15.79 2.69 9.28
N GLU A 326 -16.42 2.30 10.39
CA GLU A 326 -16.32 0.94 10.94
C GLU A 326 -16.75 -0.12 9.91
N SER A 327 -17.85 0.12 9.20
CA SER A 327 -18.32 -0.77 8.11
C SER A 327 -17.33 -0.84 6.94
N ARG A 328 -16.63 0.27 6.61
CA ARG A 328 -15.59 0.27 5.56
C ARG A 328 -14.38 -0.55 5.98
N ILE A 329 -13.93 -0.42 7.23
CA ILE A 329 -12.82 -1.23 7.76
C ILE A 329 -13.17 -2.71 7.72
N GLN A 330 -14.33 -3.11 8.25
CA GLN A 330 -14.76 -4.52 8.22
C GLN A 330 -14.87 -5.07 6.80
N GLY A 331 -15.52 -4.32 5.91
CA GLY A 331 -15.68 -4.71 4.51
C GLY A 331 -14.35 -4.75 3.75
N GLY A 332 -13.42 -3.86 4.07
CA GLY A 332 -12.10 -3.83 3.46
C GLY A 332 -11.24 -5.00 3.88
N VAL A 333 -11.15 -5.30 5.18
CA VAL A 333 -10.41 -6.46 5.70
C VAL A 333 -11.03 -7.78 5.19
N LEU A 334 -12.38 -7.89 5.16
CA LEU A 334 -13.05 -9.04 4.56
C LEU A 334 -12.69 -9.21 3.08
N GLY A 335 -12.70 -8.11 2.33
CA GLY A 335 -12.36 -8.12 0.90
C GLY A 335 -10.89 -8.51 0.68
N ASP A 336 -9.97 -8.05 1.51
CA ASP A 336 -8.55 -8.35 1.42
C ASP A 336 -8.27 -9.83 1.69
N GLY A 337 -8.80 -10.40 2.78
CA GLY A 337 -8.69 -11.82 3.09
C GLY A 337 -9.29 -12.72 2.00
N PHE A 338 -10.44 -12.35 1.44
CA PHE A 338 -11.03 -13.07 0.31
C PHE A 338 -10.15 -12.99 -0.95
N ASN A 339 -9.63 -11.81 -1.26
CA ASN A 339 -8.75 -11.60 -2.40
C ASN A 339 -7.44 -12.39 -2.26
N SER A 340 -6.87 -12.46 -1.06
CA SER A 340 -5.67 -13.25 -0.77
C SER A 340 -5.89 -14.75 -1.01
N ILE A 341 -7.06 -15.29 -0.60
CA ILE A 341 -7.42 -16.68 -0.87
C ILE A 341 -7.57 -16.92 -2.37
N ILE A 342 -8.32 -16.06 -3.07
CA ILE A 342 -8.52 -16.19 -4.54
C ILE A 342 -7.19 -16.03 -5.27
N ALA A 343 -6.32 -15.13 -4.84
CA ALA A 343 -4.98 -14.94 -5.40
C ALA A 343 -4.18 -16.24 -5.36
N GLY A 344 -4.13 -16.92 -4.21
CA GLY A 344 -3.47 -18.21 -4.06
C GLY A 344 -4.07 -19.30 -4.95
N LEU A 345 -5.40 -19.36 -5.08
CA LEU A 345 -6.09 -20.26 -6.02
C LEU A 345 -5.79 -19.93 -7.49
N CYS A 346 -5.54 -18.67 -7.80
CA CYS A 346 -5.11 -18.19 -9.12
C CYS A 346 -3.59 -18.29 -9.31
N THR A 347 -2.88 -19.00 -8.44
CA THR A 347 -1.44 -19.30 -8.53
C THR A 347 -0.52 -18.10 -8.35
N ILE A 348 -0.99 -17.03 -7.74
CA ILE A 348 -0.18 -15.86 -7.38
C ILE A 348 -0.04 -15.70 -5.86
N THR A 349 0.97 -14.95 -5.43
CA THR A 349 1.18 -14.60 -4.02
C THR A 349 -0.06 -13.91 -3.43
N PRO A 350 -0.29 -14.02 -2.11
CA PRO A 350 -1.34 -13.25 -1.44
C PRO A 350 -1.26 -11.78 -1.79
N MET A 351 -2.41 -11.14 -1.86
CA MET A 351 -2.53 -9.72 -2.19
C MET A 351 -2.89 -8.93 -0.93
N SER A 352 -2.39 -7.71 -0.86
CA SER A 352 -2.75 -6.72 0.14
C SER A 352 -3.06 -5.38 -0.52
N THR A 353 -3.49 -4.41 0.28
CA THR A 353 -3.74 -3.04 -0.13
C THR A 353 -2.45 -2.37 -0.64
N PHE A 354 -2.57 -1.34 -1.48
CA PHE A 354 -1.43 -0.65 -2.07
C PHE A 354 -1.45 0.85 -1.72
N ALA A 355 -0.76 1.19 -0.63
CA ALA A 355 -0.73 2.53 -0.02
C ALA A 355 -0.30 3.65 -0.99
N GLN A 356 0.57 3.37 -1.96
CA GLN A 356 1.09 4.37 -2.90
C GLN A 356 -0.01 5.01 -3.76
N ASN A 357 -1.13 4.32 -3.99
CA ASN A 357 -2.28 4.89 -4.68
C ASN A 357 -2.96 6.04 -3.90
N ASN A 358 -2.80 6.11 -2.58
CA ASN A 358 -3.24 7.24 -1.78
C ASN A 358 -2.52 8.53 -2.20
N GLY A 359 -1.23 8.41 -2.54
CA GLY A 359 -0.44 9.50 -3.12
C GLY A 359 -1.02 9.99 -4.46
N VAL A 360 -1.45 9.05 -5.33
CA VAL A 360 -2.09 9.41 -6.61
C VAL A 360 -3.38 10.17 -6.37
N ILE A 361 -4.25 9.71 -5.46
CA ILE A 361 -5.50 10.39 -5.09
C ILE A 361 -5.21 11.80 -4.56
N SER A 362 -4.22 11.94 -3.69
CA SER A 362 -3.82 13.22 -3.10
C SER A 362 -3.35 14.23 -4.16
N ILE A 363 -2.53 13.80 -5.12
CA ILE A 363 -1.97 14.66 -6.18
C ILE A 363 -3.05 15.02 -7.21
N THR A 364 -3.84 14.04 -7.65
CA THR A 364 -4.84 14.21 -8.73
C THR A 364 -6.15 14.80 -8.24
N LYS A 365 -6.39 14.81 -6.92
CA LYS A 365 -7.67 15.19 -6.30
C LYS A 365 -8.83 14.33 -6.78
N CYS A 366 -8.58 13.09 -7.12
CA CYS A 366 -9.55 12.15 -7.66
C CYS A 366 -9.62 10.86 -6.85
N ALA A 367 -10.76 10.67 -6.14
CA ALA A 367 -11.12 9.45 -5.43
C ALA A 367 -12.25 8.67 -6.14
N ASN A 368 -12.43 8.87 -7.44
CA ASN A 368 -13.59 8.37 -8.18
C ASN A 368 -13.43 6.90 -8.57
N ARG A 369 -14.45 6.09 -8.33
CA ARG A 369 -14.47 4.66 -8.69
C ARG A 369 -14.34 4.40 -10.19
N THR A 370 -14.76 5.34 -11.04
CA THR A 370 -14.62 5.20 -12.50
C THR A 370 -13.15 5.11 -12.92
N ALA A 371 -12.26 5.90 -12.29
CA ALA A 371 -10.82 5.79 -12.50
C ALA A 371 -10.28 4.44 -12.03
N GLY A 372 -10.78 3.92 -10.89
CA GLY A 372 -10.45 2.58 -10.41
C GLY A 372 -10.85 1.46 -11.39
N TYR A 373 -12.05 1.50 -11.97
CA TYR A 373 -12.46 0.53 -12.98
C TYR A 373 -11.59 0.59 -14.24
N TRP A 374 -11.23 1.78 -14.71
CA TRP A 374 -10.28 1.92 -15.82
C TRP A 374 -8.91 1.35 -15.47
N CYS A 375 -8.42 1.61 -14.26
CA CYS A 375 -7.17 1.02 -13.75
C CYS A 375 -7.21 -0.51 -13.83
N CYS A 376 -8.26 -1.15 -13.30
CA CYS A 376 -8.43 -2.60 -13.33
C CYS A 376 -8.46 -3.16 -14.76
N CYS A 377 -9.23 -2.53 -15.65
CA CYS A 377 -9.27 -2.94 -17.06
C CYS A 377 -7.90 -2.86 -17.74
N ILE A 378 -7.14 -1.79 -17.49
CA ILE A 378 -5.81 -1.60 -18.07
C ILE A 378 -4.84 -2.67 -17.55
N LEU A 379 -4.85 -2.98 -16.25
CA LEU A 379 -4.02 -4.04 -15.65
C LEU A 379 -4.32 -5.41 -16.28
N ILE A 380 -5.60 -5.76 -16.44
CA ILE A 380 -6.02 -7.01 -17.08
C ILE A 380 -5.51 -7.08 -18.51
N ILE A 381 -5.66 -6.00 -19.29
CA ILE A 381 -5.19 -5.92 -20.67
C ILE A 381 -3.66 -6.09 -20.71
N MET A 382 -2.91 -5.37 -19.87
CA MET A 382 -1.45 -5.49 -19.78
C MET A 382 -1.01 -6.91 -19.44
N GLY A 383 -1.74 -7.60 -18.55
CA GLY A 383 -1.46 -8.99 -18.20
C GLY A 383 -1.74 -9.97 -19.35
N ILE A 384 -2.84 -9.82 -20.10
CA ILE A 384 -3.19 -10.70 -21.23
C ILE A 384 -2.12 -10.65 -22.32
N PHE A 385 -1.52 -9.47 -22.57
CA PHE A 385 -0.42 -9.33 -23.51
C PHE A 385 0.90 -9.87 -22.94
N THR A 386 1.18 -11.16 -23.12
CA THR A 386 2.34 -11.84 -22.53
C THR A 386 3.68 -11.23 -22.92
N LYS A 387 3.80 -10.65 -24.13
CA LYS A 387 5.00 -9.91 -24.53
C LYS A 387 5.28 -8.70 -23.63
N PHE A 388 4.25 -8.08 -23.07
CA PHE A 388 4.42 -7.03 -22.07
C PHE A 388 4.99 -7.60 -20.77
N ALA A 389 4.42 -8.70 -20.27
CA ALA A 389 4.97 -9.39 -19.09
C ALA A 389 6.41 -9.88 -19.31
N ALA A 390 6.70 -10.44 -20.49
CA ALA A 390 8.05 -10.84 -20.88
C ALA A 390 9.04 -9.67 -20.91
N SER A 391 8.59 -8.49 -21.35
CA SER A 391 9.44 -7.28 -21.31
C SER A 391 9.76 -6.82 -19.90
N LEU A 392 8.86 -7.05 -18.93
CA LEU A 392 9.10 -6.74 -17.52
C LEU A 392 10.07 -7.73 -16.88
N VAL A 393 10.00 -9.00 -17.24
CA VAL A 393 10.95 -10.05 -16.79
C VAL A 393 12.35 -9.83 -17.37
N ALA A 394 12.44 -9.31 -18.59
CA ALA A 394 13.71 -9.01 -19.26
C ALA A 394 14.45 -7.77 -18.70
N ILE A 395 13.84 -7.04 -17.76
CA ILE A 395 14.47 -5.86 -17.14
C ILE A 395 15.72 -6.29 -16.35
N PRO A 396 16.89 -5.67 -16.58
CA PRO A 396 18.09 -5.99 -15.84
C PRO A 396 17.94 -5.77 -14.32
N LYS A 397 18.48 -6.69 -13.52
CA LYS A 397 18.39 -6.65 -12.06
C LYS A 397 18.80 -5.30 -11.44
N PRO A 398 19.91 -4.62 -11.86
CA PRO A 398 20.27 -3.32 -11.30
C PRO A 398 19.22 -2.22 -11.52
N VAL A 399 18.52 -2.27 -12.65
CA VAL A 399 17.42 -1.32 -12.96
C VAL A 399 16.21 -1.59 -12.05
N LEU A 400 15.86 -2.87 -11.89
CA LEU A 400 14.83 -3.30 -10.93
C LEU A 400 15.21 -2.92 -9.50
N GLY A 401 16.45 -3.19 -9.09
CA GLY A 401 16.95 -2.90 -7.75
C GLY A 401 16.87 -1.42 -7.38
N GLY A 402 17.20 -0.51 -8.32
CA GLY A 402 17.04 0.92 -8.10
C GLY A 402 15.59 1.34 -7.86
N MET A 403 14.65 0.71 -8.58
CA MET A 403 13.22 0.92 -8.43
C MET A 403 12.69 0.31 -7.12
N THR A 404 12.98 -0.95 -6.87
CA THR A 404 12.42 -1.70 -5.73
C THR A 404 12.94 -1.17 -4.40
N SER A 405 14.20 -0.76 -4.32
CA SER A 405 14.75 -0.10 -3.13
C SER A 405 13.99 1.19 -2.79
N PHE A 406 13.64 2.00 -3.80
CA PHE A 406 12.82 3.19 -3.59
C PHE A 406 11.41 2.84 -3.09
N LEU A 407 10.77 1.82 -3.65
CA LEU A 407 9.43 1.36 -3.22
C LEU A 407 9.44 0.85 -1.79
N PHE A 408 10.39 0.00 -1.41
CA PHE A 408 10.48 -0.54 -0.06
C PHE A 408 10.77 0.52 0.98
N THR A 409 11.63 1.49 0.64
CA THR A 409 11.83 2.67 1.49
C THR A 409 10.55 3.50 1.64
N SER A 410 9.75 3.62 0.58
CA SER A 410 8.44 4.29 0.64
C SER A 410 7.47 3.58 1.61
N VAL A 411 7.47 2.24 1.66
CA VAL A 411 6.71 1.47 2.65
C VAL A 411 7.20 1.78 4.07
N ALA A 412 8.51 1.79 4.30
CA ALA A 412 9.07 2.13 5.60
C ALA A 412 8.67 3.55 6.05
N VAL A 413 8.69 4.53 5.13
CA VAL A 413 8.25 5.91 5.40
C VAL A 413 6.75 5.97 5.70
N SER A 414 5.93 5.13 5.05
CA SER A 414 4.51 5.02 5.38
C SER A 414 4.30 4.53 6.81
N GLY A 415 5.09 3.53 7.25
CA GLY A 415 5.11 3.09 8.65
C GLY A 415 5.48 4.22 9.62
N LEU A 416 6.49 5.03 9.31
CA LEU A 416 6.84 6.22 10.08
C LEU A 416 5.70 7.22 10.16
N LYS A 417 4.98 7.44 9.06
CA LYS A 417 3.81 8.32 9.05
C LYS A 417 2.69 7.81 9.94
N ILE A 418 2.42 6.51 9.94
CA ILE A 418 1.42 5.90 10.84
C ILE A 418 1.83 6.14 12.31
N ILE A 419 3.11 5.91 12.63
CA ILE A 419 3.63 6.15 13.98
C ILE A 419 3.49 7.65 14.37
N SER A 420 3.75 8.57 13.46
CA SER A 420 3.68 10.02 13.72
C SER A 420 2.26 10.53 14.02
N ASN A 421 1.23 9.76 13.70
CA ASN A 421 -0.15 10.07 14.06
C ASN A 421 -0.50 9.65 15.51
N SER A 422 0.42 8.96 16.21
CA SER A 422 0.32 8.62 17.63
C SER A 422 0.73 9.81 18.49
N PRO A 423 0.13 10.02 19.68
CA PRO A 423 0.47 11.14 20.57
C PRO A 423 1.91 11.11 21.14
N PHE A 424 2.68 10.06 20.84
CA PHE A 424 4.08 9.89 21.28
C PHE A 424 4.28 9.98 22.81
N THR A 425 3.31 9.49 23.57
CA THR A 425 3.40 9.42 25.04
C THR A 425 4.64 8.65 25.51
N ARG A 426 5.01 8.78 26.78
CA ARG A 426 6.10 7.99 27.39
C ARG A 426 5.90 6.48 27.17
N ARG A 427 4.65 6.02 27.22
CA ARG A 427 4.25 4.64 26.96
C ARG A 427 4.55 4.25 25.50
N ASP A 428 4.12 5.07 24.54
CA ASP A 428 4.33 4.79 23.11
C ASP A 428 5.82 4.73 22.76
N ARG A 429 6.62 5.66 23.30
CA ARG A 429 8.09 5.64 23.13
C ARG A 429 8.72 4.37 23.69
N PHE A 430 8.24 3.87 24.83
CA PHE A 430 8.73 2.62 25.41
C PHE A 430 8.35 1.41 24.54
N VAL A 431 7.09 1.32 24.09
CA VAL A 431 6.62 0.26 23.17
C VAL A 431 7.44 0.24 21.89
N LEU A 432 7.65 1.41 21.29
CA LEU A 432 8.47 1.55 20.08
C LEU A 432 9.91 1.11 20.31
N THR A 433 10.54 1.57 21.37
CA THR A 433 11.94 1.21 21.67
C THR A 433 12.09 -0.29 21.87
N ALA A 434 11.21 -0.90 22.68
CA ALA A 434 11.29 -2.31 23.01
C ALA A 434 10.93 -3.24 21.85
N SER A 435 10.10 -2.80 20.92
CA SER A 435 9.72 -3.58 19.72
C SER A 435 10.68 -3.39 18.55
N LEU A 436 11.19 -2.18 18.35
CA LEU A 436 12.16 -1.90 17.29
C LEU A 436 13.54 -2.52 17.56
N LEU A 437 13.94 -2.63 18.82
CA LEU A 437 15.24 -3.21 19.19
C LEU A 437 15.42 -4.63 18.61
N PRO A 438 14.58 -5.63 18.93
CA PRO A 438 14.73 -6.96 18.39
C PRO A 438 14.37 -7.03 16.89
N GLY A 439 13.39 -6.24 16.42
CA GLY A 439 13.03 -6.19 15.01
C GLY A 439 14.17 -5.71 14.12
N LEU A 440 14.86 -4.64 14.48
CA LEU A 440 16.06 -4.17 13.77
C LEU A 440 17.24 -5.12 14.00
N GLY A 441 17.34 -5.71 15.19
CA GLY A 441 18.35 -6.73 15.51
C GLY A 441 18.34 -7.88 14.52
N CYS A 442 17.15 -8.42 14.19
CA CYS A 442 17.01 -9.48 13.19
C CYS A 442 17.50 -9.07 11.78
N ILE A 443 17.34 -7.79 11.41
CA ILE A 443 17.80 -7.30 10.11
C ILE A 443 19.33 -7.13 10.08
N LEU A 444 19.89 -6.64 11.19
CA LEU A 444 21.31 -6.33 11.29
C LEU A 444 22.19 -7.57 11.54
N VAL A 445 21.65 -8.56 12.24
CA VAL A 445 22.32 -9.82 12.55
C VAL A 445 21.45 -10.98 12.07
N PRO A 446 21.53 -11.33 10.77
CA PRO A 446 20.81 -12.48 10.23
C PRO A 446 21.19 -13.76 10.97
N ASP A 447 20.30 -14.75 10.99
CA ASP A 447 20.52 -16.09 11.52
C ASP A 447 20.89 -16.13 13.03
N TRP A 448 20.57 -15.05 13.77
CA TRP A 448 20.89 -14.92 15.20
C TRP A 448 20.20 -15.99 16.08
N PHE A 449 19.13 -16.59 15.57
CA PHE A 449 18.33 -17.57 16.27
C PHE A 449 18.52 -19.01 15.75
N GLU A 450 19.23 -19.21 14.62
CA GLU A 450 19.38 -20.48 13.92
C GLU A 450 19.88 -21.63 14.81
N ASN A 451 20.80 -21.33 15.73
CA ASN A 451 21.44 -22.33 16.58
C ASN A 451 20.80 -22.50 17.97
N VAL A 452 19.64 -21.90 18.23
CA VAL A 452 18.95 -22.01 19.53
C VAL A 452 18.32 -23.39 19.71
N PHE A 453 17.77 -23.96 18.63
CA PHE A 453 17.18 -25.29 18.64
C PHE A 453 18.08 -26.28 17.89
N THR A 454 18.71 -27.21 18.62
CA THR A 454 19.62 -28.22 18.08
C THR A 454 18.99 -29.61 18.04
N TYR A 455 17.66 -29.71 18.01
CA TYR A 455 16.99 -31.02 18.02
C TYR A 455 17.11 -31.71 16.68
N SER A 456 17.75 -32.90 16.68
CA SER A 456 17.96 -33.79 15.51
C SER A 456 17.22 -35.12 15.61
N GLY A 457 16.14 -35.21 16.39
CA GLY A 457 15.35 -36.43 16.55
C GLY A 457 14.37 -36.69 15.39
N ASN A 458 13.74 -37.87 15.39
CA ASN A 458 12.84 -38.32 14.30
C ASN A 458 11.38 -37.80 14.43
N ASN A 459 11.07 -36.88 15.34
CA ASN A 459 9.72 -36.33 15.49
C ASN A 459 9.52 -35.16 14.55
N HIS A 460 8.98 -35.42 13.36
CA HIS A 460 8.73 -34.42 12.35
C HIS A 460 7.80 -33.29 12.81
N ALA A 461 6.84 -33.58 13.69
CA ALA A 461 5.92 -32.55 14.22
C ALA A 461 6.65 -31.57 15.15
N LEU A 462 7.57 -32.06 15.98
CA LEU A 462 8.38 -31.22 16.85
C LEU A 462 9.39 -30.39 16.04
N ILE A 463 10.05 -31.00 15.05
CA ILE A 463 10.95 -30.27 14.15
C ILE A 463 10.19 -29.12 13.48
N GLY A 464 9.04 -29.41 12.85
CA GLY A 464 8.24 -28.37 12.18
C GLY A 464 7.74 -27.27 13.12
N PHE A 465 7.46 -27.58 14.39
CA PHE A 465 7.11 -26.57 15.39
C PHE A 465 8.30 -25.68 15.77
N LEU A 466 9.48 -26.27 15.96
CA LEU A 466 10.71 -25.54 16.27
C LEU A 466 11.14 -24.65 15.08
N ASP A 467 11.06 -25.18 13.86
CA ASP A 467 11.33 -24.42 12.65
C ASP A 467 10.38 -23.23 12.51
N ALA A 468 9.08 -23.40 12.82
CA ALA A 468 8.12 -22.32 12.81
C ALA A 468 8.47 -21.22 13.82
N ILE A 469 8.94 -21.58 15.02
CA ILE A 469 9.40 -20.59 16.02
C ILE A 469 10.64 -19.86 15.48
N THR A 470 11.59 -20.59 14.92
CA THR A 470 12.82 -20.00 14.35
C THR A 470 12.47 -18.97 13.26
N VAL A 471 11.61 -19.31 12.33
CA VAL A 471 11.15 -18.39 11.27
C VAL A 471 10.48 -17.12 11.85
N ILE A 472 9.69 -17.26 12.91
CA ILE A 472 9.06 -16.10 13.58
C ILE A 472 10.11 -15.23 14.24
N MET A 473 11.06 -15.84 14.96
CA MET A 473 12.11 -15.12 15.68
C MET A 473 13.11 -14.43 14.76
N GLU A 474 13.31 -14.94 13.56
CA GLU A 474 14.15 -14.35 12.52
C GLU A 474 13.39 -13.31 11.65
N SER A 475 12.07 -13.31 11.70
CA SER A 475 11.24 -12.33 10.98
C SER A 475 11.13 -11.02 11.77
N SER A 476 11.80 -9.99 11.29
CA SER A 476 11.89 -8.67 11.96
C SER A 476 10.53 -8.06 12.30
N TYR A 477 9.61 -8.03 11.33
CA TYR A 477 8.27 -7.44 11.50
C TYR A 477 7.35 -8.32 12.35
N ALA A 478 7.49 -9.65 12.29
CA ALA A 478 6.71 -10.57 13.12
C ALA A 478 7.12 -10.43 14.59
N LEU A 479 8.42 -10.52 14.88
CA LEU A 479 8.95 -10.39 16.25
C LEU A 479 8.65 -9.02 16.83
N GLY A 480 8.96 -7.94 16.09
CA GLY A 480 8.66 -6.58 16.51
C GLY A 480 7.17 -6.33 16.72
N GLY A 481 6.30 -6.83 15.83
CA GLY A 481 4.85 -6.72 15.93
C GLY A 481 4.26 -7.46 17.13
N ILE A 482 4.72 -8.69 17.40
CA ILE A 482 4.31 -9.47 18.57
C ILE A 482 4.67 -8.72 19.86
N ILE A 483 5.92 -8.26 19.98
CA ILE A 483 6.37 -7.53 21.17
C ILE A 483 5.59 -6.22 21.33
N ALA A 484 5.40 -5.44 20.26
CA ALA A 484 4.62 -4.22 20.29
C ALA A 484 3.18 -4.48 20.76
N THR A 485 2.53 -5.53 20.25
CA THR A 485 1.16 -5.91 20.61
C THR A 485 1.08 -6.33 22.07
N ILE A 486 2.00 -7.19 22.53
CA ILE A 486 2.06 -7.66 23.91
C ILE A 486 2.24 -6.46 24.86
N LEU A 487 3.23 -5.61 24.60
CA LEU A 487 3.49 -4.44 25.45
C LEU A 487 2.31 -3.46 25.45
N ASN A 488 1.66 -3.28 24.30
CA ASN A 488 0.47 -2.44 24.21
C ASN A 488 -0.69 -2.97 25.07
N LEU A 489 -0.83 -4.29 25.22
CA LEU A 489 -1.88 -4.88 26.04
C LEU A 489 -1.55 -4.83 27.53
N PHE A 490 -0.28 -5.02 27.90
CA PHE A 490 0.15 -5.11 29.31
C PHE A 490 0.44 -3.76 29.96
N LEU A 491 0.90 -2.78 29.18
CA LEU A 491 1.19 -1.46 29.73
C LEU A 491 -0.12 -0.67 29.94
N PRO A 492 -0.36 -0.17 31.15
CA PRO A 492 -1.54 0.65 31.42
C PRO A 492 -1.55 1.88 30.49
N GLN A 493 -2.72 2.25 30.02
CA GLN A 493 -2.91 3.57 29.42
C GLN A 493 -2.88 4.57 30.58
N VAL A 494 -1.73 5.14 30.83
CA VAL A 494 -1.63 6.33 31.67
C VAL A 494 -2.13 7.44 30.77
N LEU A 495 -3.33 7.90 31.01
CA LEU A 495 -3.73 9.24 30.60
C LEU A 495 -2.74 10.14 31.38
N ASP A 496 -1.82 10.77 30.70
CA ASP A 496 -0.97 11.79 31.31
C ASP A 496 -1.91 12.95 31.65
N PHE A 497 -2.54 12.89 32.84
CA PHE A 497 -3.38 13.95 33.38
C PHE A 497 -2.67 15.31 33.37
N GLU A 498 -1.34 15.29 33.41
CA GLU A 498 -0.51 16.49 33.28
C GLU A 498 -0.53 17.08 31.85
N GLU A 499 -0.59 16.27 30.81
CA GLU A 499 -0.69 16.76 29.40
C GLU A 499 -2.13 17.27 29.10
N GLU A 500 -3.18 16.59 29.58
CA GLU A 500 -4.56 17.09 29.45
C GLU A 500 -4.76 18.39 30.26
N GLU A 501 -4.19 18.49 31.49
CA GLU A 501 -4.23 19.73 32.26
C GLU A 501 -3.40 20.85 31.61
N GLU A 502 -2.32 20.52 30.93
CA GLU A 502 -1.50 21.50 30.19
C GLU A 502 -2.18 21.94 28.88
N GLU A 503 -2.80 21.02 28.13
CA GLU A 503 -3.60 21.34 26.94
C GLU A 503 -4.87 22.15 27.30
N ASP A 504 -5.58 21.78 28.37
CA ASP A 504 -6.73 22.54 28.87
C ASP A 504 -6.31 23.92 29.38
N LYS A 505 -5.14 24.06 30.02
CA LYS A 505 -4.58 25.37 30.39
C LYS A 505 -4.20 26.19 29.17
N ILE A 506 -3.49 25.62 28.21
CA ILE A 506 -3.13 26.30 26.96
C ILE A 506 -4.37 26.73 26.20
N GLN A 507 -5.40 25.89 26.15
CA GLN A 507 -6.66 26.24 25.48
C GLN A 507 -7.40 27.34 26.24
N SER A 508 -7.42 27.30 27.59
CA SER A 508 -8.01 28.37 28.40
C SER A 508 -7.27 29.71 28.26
N ASP A 509 -5.93 29.66 28.20
CA ASP A 509 -5.09 30.84 27.99
C ASP A 509 -5.28 31.43 26.58
N LEU A 510 -5.46 30.57 25.55
CA LEU A 510 -5.77 30.99 24.18
C LEU A 510 -7.17 31.61 24.07
N ASP A 511 -8.15 31.03 24.75
CA ASP A 511 -9.52 31.56 24.81
C ASP A 511 -9.57 32.91 25.56
N GLU A 512 -8.74 33.07 26.63
CA GLU A 512 -8.61 34.35 27.36
C GLU A 512 -7.92 35.42 26.52
N LEU A 513 -6.85 35.05 25.79
CA LEU A 513 -6.17 35.94 24.84
C LEU A 513 -7.09 36.38 23.68
N ALA A 514 -7.87 35.43 23.14
CA ALA A 514 -8.85 35.73 22.10
C ALA A 514 -9.98 36.66 22.59
N LEU A 515 -10.36 36.51 23.86
CA LEU A 515 -11.36 37.37 24.49
C LEU A 515 -10.79 38.78 24.73
N ASP A 516 -9.52 38.88 25.14
CA ASP A 516 -8.83 40.17 25.37
C ASP A 516 -8.63 40.93 24.05
N ASP A 517 -8.21 40.23 22.98
CA ASP A 517 -8.13 40.81 21.62
C ASP A 517 -9.51 41.29 21.12
N TYR A 518 -10.57 40.55 21.43
CA TYR A 518 -11.93 40.91 21.08
C TYR A 518 -12.40 42.17 21.84
N VAL A 519 -12.08 42.24 23.13
CA VAL A 519 -12.40 43.40 23.98
C VAL A 519 -11.60 44.64 23.55
N HIS A 520 -10.31 44.49 23.24
CA HIS A 520 -9.48 45.59 22.74
C HIS A 520 -9.94 46.10 21.37
N GLN A 521 -10.44 45.25 20.50
CA GLN A 521 -10.97 45.63 19.20
C GLN A 521 -12.26 46.45 19.35
N TYR A 522 -13.10 46.18 20.35
CA TYR A 522 -14.29 46.95 20.65
C TYR A 522 -13.98 48.29 21.34
N ASP A 523 -12.98 48.35 22.20
CA ASP A 523 -12.57 49.60 22.87
C ASP A 523 -11.91 50.59 21.89
N ASP A 524 -11.29 50.13 20.82
CA ASP A 524 -10.74 50.98 19.76
C ASP A 524 -11.83 51.47 18.76
N GLU A 525 -12.92 50.72 18.54
CA GLU A 525 -14.06 51.20 17.75
C GLU A 525 -14.86 52.31 18.45
N ASP A 526 -14.93 52.30 19.79
CA ASP A 526 -15.60 53.36 20.56
C ASP A 526 -14.79 54.68 20.62
N LYS A 527 -13.50 54.65 20.24
CA LYS A 527 -12.66 55.87 20.17
C LYS A 527 -12.75 56.62 18.84
N LEU A 528 -13.53 56.14 17.87
CA LEU A 528 -13.77 56.85 16.61
C LEU A 528 -14.83 57.93 16.81
N PRO A 529 -14.52 59.20 16.51
CA PRO A 529 -15.45 60.33 16.75
C PRO A 529 -16.61 60.29 15.76
N GLY A 530 -17.77 59.81 16.20
CA GLY A 530 -18.97 59.94 15.39
C GLY A 530 -20.16 59.02 15.59
N LYS A 531 -20.16 58.05 16.49
CA LYS A 531 -21.35 57.24 16.77
C LYS A 531 -21.79 57.28 18.22
N LYS A 532 -22.89 57.97 18.48
CA LYS A 532 -23.61 57.89 19.75
C LYS A 532 -24.57 56.71 19.77
N GLY A 533 -24.45 55.89 20.77
CA GLY A 533 -25.56 55.37 21.55
C GLY A 533 -26.27 54.08 21.11
N SER A 534 -26.28 53.15 22.03
CA SER A 534 -27.33 52.16 22.27
C SER A 534 -27.31 50.87 21.45
N LYS A 535 -26.64 49.85 22.01
CA LYS A 535 -27.06 48.42 21.96
C LYS A 535 -26.10 47.44 22.64
N THR A 536 -25.64 47.73 23.84
CA THR A 536 -24.57 46.97 24.50
C THR A 536 -25.05 46.05 25.62
N LEU A 537 -26.34 45.77 25.79
CA LEU A 537 -26.83 44.95 26.91
C LEU A 537 -27.55 43.64 26.55
N GLU A 538 -27.86 43.42 25.27
CA GLU A 538 -28.54 42.16 24.86
C GLU A 538 -27.62 41.08 24.32
N THR A 539 -26.44 41.42 23.81
CA THR A 539 -25.50 40.45 23.20
C THR A 539 -24.69 39.67 24.22
N THR A 540 -24.50 40.17 25.42
CA THR A 540 -23.77 39.50 26.51
C THR A 540 -24.54 38.32 27.13
N TYR A 541 -25.88 38.32 26.98
CA TYR A 541 -26.72 37.24 27.51
C TYR A 541 -26.83 36.02 26.57
N GLU A 542 -26.71 36.21 25.25
CA GLU A 542 -26.72 35.12 24.27
C GLU A 542 -25.40 34.35 24.20
N ALA A 543 -24.27 35.03 24.38
CA ALA A 543 -22.96 34.37 24.40
C ALA A 543 -22.77 33.46 25.61
N SER A 544 -23.39 33.78 26.76
CA SER A 544 -23.34 32.90 27.96
C SER A 544 -24.25 31.67 27.87
N GLN A 545 -25.28 31.67 26.97
CA GLN A 545 -26.13 30.51 26.77
C GLN A 545 -25.55 29.50 25.75
N ILE A 546 -24.77 29.95 24.78
CA ILE A 546 -24.11 29.07 23.80
C ILE A 546 -22.99 28.24 24.46
N GLY A 547 -22.31 28.82 25.47
CA GLY A 547 -21.27 28.10 26.25
C GLY A 547 -21.79 27.07 27.23
N SER A 548 -23.09 27.11 27.62
CA SER A 548 -23.68 26.15 28.55
C SER A 548 -24.34 24.93 27.88
N ASP A 549 -24.72 25.02 26.60
CA ASP A 549 -25.34 23.92 25.88
C ASP A 549 -24.32 22.92 25.27
N SER A 550 -23.06 23.34 25.11
CA SER A 550 -22.01 22.42 24.64
C SER A 550 -21.49 21.45 25.71
N ARG A 551 -21.79 21.68 26.99
CA ARG A 551 -21.36 20.79 28.10
C ARG A 551 -22.32 19.65 28.41
N ASN A 552 -23.50 19.59 27.81
CA ASN A 552 -24.49 18.54 28.05
C ASN A 552 -24.60 17.47 26.95
N LEU A 553 -23.67 17.49 25.97
CA LEU A 553 -23.64 16.50 24.88
C LEU A 553 -22.46 15.52 24.94
N SER A 554 -21.69 15.50 26.05
CA SER A 554 -20.62 14.52 26.29
C SER A 554 -20.80 13.77 27.61
N SER A 555 -21.89 13.01 27.71
CA SER A 555 -22.03 11.92 28.70
C SER A 555 -22.57 10.67 28.03
#